data_7eca479cb93bd789e60b6000984f2fc9
#
_entry.id   7eca479cb93bd789e60b6000984f2fc9
#
_cell.length_a   1.000
_cell.length_b   1.000
_cell.length_c   1.000
_cell.angle_alpha   90.00
_cell.angle_beta   90.00
_cell.angle_gamma   90.00
#
_symmetry.space_group_name_H-M   'P 1'
#
loop_
_entity.id
_entity.type
_entity.pdbx_description
1 polymer ?
#
loop_
_entity_poly.entity_id
_entity_poly.type
_entity_poly.pdbx_seq_one_letter_code
_entity_poly.pdbx_strand_id
1 'polypeptide(L)'
;QELVNRINQIDKPDIIVLLSHNGVDVDKKLASRVKGIDIILGGHTHDVIPKPIEIINERHRTIIINSGCSGKFLSVLDLDIHSKSSFDYRYNLLPIFSNKIKPSETMTRFIEKKTKPFESALNEVIGYSNHELYRRGTFTGSFDNLLCKSLNSVMDSEISLSPGFRWGTSLPKNSDIKMSDIYNQTAITYPNTYRRELNGSTLKNILEDVADNIFNPDPYMQQGGDMVRTAGLLYDITPSNIIGKRISNLKLSNGNFIEPNKKYVISGWASVNQIETGKPIWEITREYLQNNKIYSSQDNEKPRILGESDNLGTTST
;
A
#
# COMPACT_ATOMS: atom_id res chain seq x y z
N GLN A 1 -7.87 -21.47 17.02
CA GLN A 1 -8.29 -22.87 17.04
C GLN A 1 -9.65 -23.06 17.73
N GLU A 2 -9.90 -22.41 18.85
CA GLU A 2 -11.17 -22.55 19.62
C GLU A 2 -12.41 -22.24 18.76
N LEU A 3 -12.37 -21.15 17.97
CA LEU A 3 -13.47 -20.80 17.08
C LEU A 3 -13.73 -21.86 16.02
N VAL A 4 -12.68 -22.41 15.39
CA VAL A 4 -12.81 -23.49 14.41
C VAL A 4 -13.39 -24.75 15.05
N ASN A 5 -12.92 -25.10 16.26
CA ASN A 5 -13.44 -26.25 17.00
C ASN A 5 -14.94 -26.07 17.31
N ARG A 6 -15.35 -24.87 17.74
CA ARG A 6 -16.76 -24.54 18.02
C ARG A 6 -17.63 -24.67 16.77
N ILE A 7 -17.20 -24.09 15.64
CA ILE A 7 -17.92 -24.21 14.34
C ILE A 7 -18.09 -25.68 13.97
N ASN A 8 -17.01 -26.47 14.09
CA ASN A 8 -17.05 -27.90 13.78
C ASN A 8 -18.00 -28.70 14.69
N GLN A 9 -18.17 -28.29 15.95
CA GLN A 9 -19.06 -28.95 16.90
C GLN A 9 -20.55 -28.60 16.67
N ILE A 10 -20.82 -27.32 16.39
CA ILE A 10 -22.19 -26.79 16.28
C ILE A 10 -22.74 -26.98 14.87
N ASP A 11 -22.01 -26.43 13.88
CA ASP A 11 -22.51 -26.29 12.51
C ASP A 11 -22.14 -27.50 11.63
N LYS A 12 -21.06 -28.22 11.99
CA LYS A 12 -20.54 -29.43 11.29
C LYS A 12 -20.40 -29.24 9.80
N PRO A 13 -19.78 -28.14 9.31
CA PRO A 13 -19.65 -27.89 7.89
C PRO A 13 -18.72 -28.92 7.23
N ASP A 14 -18.89 -29.13 5.92
CA ASP A 14 -17.97 -29.92 5.12
C ASP A 14 -16.67 -29.18 4.85
N ILE A 15 -16.75 -27.85 4.64
CA ILE A 15 -15.63 -26.94 4.34
C ILE A 15 -15.73 -25.68 5.19
N ILE A 16 -14.61 -25.21 5.74
CA ILE A 16 -14.48 -23.92 6.42
C ILE A 16 -13.68 -22.96 5.54
N VAL A 17 -14.32 -21.87 5.15
CA VAL A 17 -13.69 -20.78 4.37
C VAL A 17 -13.51 -19.56 5.28
N LEU A 18 -12.27 -19.11 5.42
CA LEU A 18 -11.93 -17.90 6.15
C LEU A 18 -11.79 -16.72 5.17
N LEU A 19 -12.57 -15.66 5.39
CA LEU A 19 -12.32 -14.35 4.77
C LEU A 19 -11.28 -13.61 5.63
N SER A 20 -10.11 -13.32 5.06
CA SER A 20 -8.99 -12.71 5.78
C SER A 20 -8.59 -11.36 5.17
N HIS A 21 -8.32 -10.38 6.03
CA HIS A 21 -7.69 -9.11 5.64
C HIS A 21 -6.38 -8.88 6.42
N ASN A 22 -5.66 -9.96 6.76
CA ASN A 22 -4.43 -9.89 7.54
C ASN A 22 -3.14 -9.76 6.70
N GLY A 23 -3.21 -10.17 5.42
CA GLY A 23 -2.05 -10.25 4.53
C GLY A 23 -1.51 -11.66 4.37
N VAL A 24 -0.80 -11.89 3.25
CA VAL A 24 -0.41 -13.24 2.78
C VAL A 24 0.49 -13.96 3.79
N ASP A 25 1.48 -13.27 4.37
CA ASP A 25 2.42 -13.92 5.30
C ASP A 25 1.78 -14.26 6.64
N VAL A 26 0.86 -13.41 7.11
CA VAL A 26 0.03 -13.71 8.29
C VAL A 26 -0.89 -14.90 8.02
N ASP A 27 -1.52 -14.96 6.86
CA ASP A 27 -2.41 -16.06 6.46
C ASP A 27 -1.64 -17.37 6.34
N LYS A 28 -0.43 -17.38 5.78
CA LYS A 28 0.46 -18.54 5.73
C LYS A 28 0.81 -19.02 7.14
N LYS A 29 1.18 -18.10 8.03
CA LYS A 29 1.47 -18.42 9.43
C LYS A 29 0.24 -18.94 10.16
N LEU A 30 -0.93 -18.36 9.94
CA LEU A 30 -2.19 -18.82 10.51
C LEU A 30 -2.51 -20.25 10.08
N ALA A 31 -2.44 -20.54 8.77
CA ALA A 31 -2.67 -21.87 8.21
C ALA A 31 -1.71 -22.93 8.77
N SER A 32 -0.45 -22.56 9.03
CA SER A 32 0.53 -23.47 9.63
C SER A 32 0.26 -23.81 11.10
N ARG A 33 -0.60 -23.03 11.79
CA ARG A 33 -0.86 -23.16 13.23
C ARG A 33 -2.27 -23.61 13.57
N VAL A 34 -3.24 -23.28 12.71
CA VAL A 34 -4.67 -23.58 12.95
C VAL A 34 -5.11 -24.68 11.99
N LYS A 35 -5.68 -25.75 12.53
CA LYS A 35 -6.24 -26.86 11.76
C LYS A 35 -7.73 -26.68 11.54
N GLY A 36 -8.24 -27.16 10.41
CA GLY A 36 -9.66 -27.15 10.09
C GLY A 36 -10.14 -25.88 9.38
N ILE A 37 -9.23 -25.02 8.92
CA ILE A 37 -9.53 -24.00 7.92
C ILE A 37 -9.09 -24.56 6.56
N ASP A 38 -10.04 -24.80 5.68
CA ASP A 38 -9.76 -25.45 4.38
C ASP A 38 -9.31 -24.44 3.33
N ILE A 39 -9.90 -23.23 3.36
CA ILE A 39 -9.63 -22.19 2.36
C ILE A 39 -9.48 -20.85 3.09
N ILE A 40 -8.47 -20.06 2.71
CA ILE A 40 -8.32 -18.65 3.11
C ILE A 40 -8.44 -17.78 1.85
N LEU A 41 -9.44 -16.92 1.84
CA LEU A 41 -9.59 -15.86 0.85
C LEU A 41 -8.97 -14.60 1.42
N GLY A 42 -7.74 -14.30 1.01
CA GLY A 42 -6.91 -13.24 1.56
C GLY A 42 -7.10 -11.90 0.87
N GLY A 43 -6.59 -10.86 1.52
CA GLY A 43 -6.57 -9.48 1.03
C GLY A 43 -5.40 -8.71 1.62
N HIS A 44 -5.56 -7.39 1.84
CA HIS A 44 -4.63 -6.46 2.49
C HIS A 44 -3.33 -6.17 1.71
N THR A 45 -2.51 -7.17 1.40
CA THR A 45 -1.22 -6.96 0.71
C THR A 45 -1.35 -6.58 -0.76
N HIS A 46 -2.57 -6.69 -1.32
CA HIS A 46 -2.87 -6.44 -2.73
C HIS A 46 -2.07 -7.31 -3.71
N ASP A 47 -1.51 -8.43 -3.23
CA ASP A 47 -0.75 -9.35 -4.07
C ASP A 47 -1.65 -10.13 -5.00
N VAL A 48 -1.14 -10.40 -6.19
CA VAL A 48 -1.75 -11.30 -7.16
C VAL A 48 -1.09 -12.65 -7.01
N ILE A 49 -1.85 -13.67 -6.56
CA ILE A 49 -1.36 -15.03 -6.41
C ILE A 49 -1.88 -15.87 -7.59
N PRO A 50 -1.00 -16.15 -8.58
CA PRO A 50 -1.43 -16.85 -9.81
C PRO A 50 -1.86 -18.30 -9.59
N LYS A 51 -1.38 -18.93 -8.52
CA LYS A 51 -1.74 -20.29 -8.10
C LYS A 51 -1.96 -20.30 -6.60
N PRO A 52 -2.98 -21.01 -6.07
CA PRO A 52 -3.17 -21.10 -4.63
C PRO A 52 -1.91 -21.56 -3.91
N ILE A 53 -1.65 -20.95 -2.76
CA ILE A 53 -0.58 -21.41 -1.86
C ILE A 53 -1.16 -22.51 -0.99
N GLU A 54 -0.55 -23.69 -1.01
CA GLU A 54 -0.96 -24.80 -0.15
C GLU A 54 -0.07 -24.86 1.09
N ILE A 55 -0.71 -24.88 2.26
CA ILE A 55 -0.05 -25.06 3.55
C ILE A 55 -0.54 -26.39 4.14
N ILE A 56 0.40 -27.26 4.43
CA ILE A 56 0.12 -28.52 5.11
C ILE A 56 0.49 -28.40 6.59
N ASN A 57 -0.51 -28.56 7.43
CA ASN A 57 -0.36 -28.60 8.87
C ASN A 57 -0.73 -30.02 9.37
N GLU A 58 0.29 -30.84 9.61
CA GLU A 58 0.17 -32.28 9.83
C GLU A 58 -0.53 -33.00 8.65
N ARG A 59 -1.82 -33.34 8.81
CA ARG A 59 -2.63 -33.98 7.76
C ARG A 59 -3.69 -33.07 7.18
N HIS A 60 -3.78 -31.83 7.64
CA HIS A 60 -4.75 -30.86 7.18
C HIS A 60 -4.13 -29.96 6.11
N ARG A 61 -4.82 -29.79 4.98
CA ARG A 61 -4.43 -28.88 3.90
C ARG A 61 -5.28 -27.63 3.93
N THR A 62 -4.63 -26.47 3.94
CA THR A 62 -5.28 -25.16 3.76
C THR A 62 -4.80 -24.57 2.44
N ILE A 63 -5.69 -24.08 1.59
CA ILE A 63 -5.33 -23.30 0.40
C ILE A 63 -5.56 -21.80 0.64
N ILE A 64 -4.60 -20.97 0.20
CA ILE A 64 -4.65 -19.51 0.35
C ILE A 64 -4.72 -18.89 -1.04
N ILE A 65 -5.67 -17.99 -1.24
CA ILE A 65 -5.92 -17.29 -2.51
C ILE A 65 -5.94 -15.78 -2.24
N ASN A 66 -5.29 -15.01 -3.13
CA ASN A 66 -5.38 -13.55 -3.13
C ASN A 66 -5.46 -13.04 -4.58
N SER A 67 -6.51 -12.30 -4.90
CA SER A 67 -6.86 -11.87 -6.26
C SER A 67 -6.30 -10.47 -6.62
N GLY A 68 -5.34 -9.96 -5.86
CA GLY A 68 -4.81 -8.61 -6.08
C GLY A 68 -5.75 -7.54 -5.53
N CYS A 69 -5.89 -6.44 -6.27
CA CYS A 69 -6.67 -5.29 -5.84
C CYS A 69 -7.44 -4.62 -6.99
N SER A 70 -8.36 -3.74 -6.63
CA SER A 70 -9.07 -2.84 -7.56
C SER A 70 -9.83 -3.55 -8.69
N GLY A 71 -10.27 -4.80 -8.49
CA GLY A 71 -11.01 -5.56 -9.50
C GLY A 71 -10.23 -5.91 -10.76
N LYS A 72 -8.88 -5.84 -10.72
CA LYS A 72 -8.03 -6.16 -11.89
C LYS A 72 -8.01 -7.65 -12.23
N PHE A 73 -8.30 -8.48 -11.25
CA PHE A 73 -8.38 -9.93 -11.39
C PHE A 73 -9.61 -10.49 -10.68
N LEU A 74 -10.10 -11.63 -11.18
CA LEU A 74 -11.14 -12.43 -10.59
C LEU A 74 -10.61 -13.84 -10.39
N SER A 75 -10.57 -14.31 -9.15
CA SER A 75 -10.29 -15.70 -8.83
C SER A 75 -11.56 -16.53 -8.97
N VAL A 76 -11.48 -17.64 -9.71
CA VAL A 76 -12.53 -18.64 -9.81
C VAL A 76 -12.00 -19.93 -9.22
N LEU A 77 -12.69 -20.40 -8.18
CA LEU A 77 -12.35 -21.64 -7.47
C LEU A 77 -13.55 -22.59 -7.51
N ASP A 78 -13.40 -23.68 -8.26
CA ASP A 78 -14.36 -24.77 -8.29
C ASP A 78 -13.91 -25.86 -7.31
N LEU A 79 -14.81 -26.35 -6.47
CA LEU A 79 -14.53 -27.37 -5.48
C LEU A 79 -15.33 -28.64 -5.78
N ASP A 80 -14.67 -29.78 -5.70
CA ASP A 80 -15.30 -31.09 -5.68
C ASP A 80 -15.10 -31.70 -4.28
N ILE A 81 -16.16 -31.67 -3.46
CA ILE A 81 -16.12 -32.04 -2.05
C ILE A 81 -16.47 -33.52 -1.91
N HIS A 82 -15.53 -34.33 -1.45
CA HIS A 82 -15.69 -35.77 -1.28
C HIS A 82 -16.19 -36.15 0.12
N SER A 83 -15.68 -35.44 1.13
CA SER A 83 -16.07 -35.60 2.53
C SER A 83 -15.57 -34.39 3.34
N LYS A 84 -15.81 -34.38 4.64
CA LYS A 84 -15.37 -33.29 5.52
C LYS A 84 -13.86 -33.00 5.35
N SER A 85 -13.54 -31.76 4.99
CA SER A 85 -12.17 -31.24 4.75
C SER A 85 -11.39 -32.04 3.70
N SER A 86 -12.10 -32.82 2.84
CA SER A 86 -11.52 -33.56 1.72
C SER A 86 -12.13 -33.10 0.42
N PHE A 87 -11.34 -32.41 -0.39
CA PHE A 87 -11.81 -31.83 -1.64
C PHE A 87 -10.68 -31.75 -2.68
N ASP A 88 -11.08 -31.85 -3.93
CA ASP A 88 -10.28 -31.41 -5.06
C ASP A 88 -10.69 -30.03 -5.50
N TYR A 89 -9.81 -29.31 -6.20
CA TYR A 89 -10.14 -27.99 -6.69
C TYR A 89 -9.56 -27.69 -8.07
N ARG A 90 -10.23 -26.80 -8.79
CA ARG A 90 -9.72 -26.14 -9.99
C ARG A 90 -9.69 -24.64 -9.71
N TYR A 91 -8.57 -24.02 -10.07
CA TYR A 91 -8.37 -22.60 -9.85
C TYR A 91 -8.02 -21.89 -11.14
N ASN A 92 -8.67 -20.74 -11.39
CA ASN A 92 -8.35 -19.83 -12.47
C ASN A 92 -8.28 -18.40 -11.95
N LEU A 93 -7.22 -17.70 -12.30
CA LEU A 93 -7.09 -16.27 -12.06
C LEU A 93 -7.32 -15.54 -13.40
N LEU A 94 -8.46 -14.88 -13.52
CA LEU A 94 -8.89 -14.22 -14.74
C LEU A 94 -8.53 -12.73 -14.68
N PRO A 95 -7.67 -12.22 -15.58
CA PRO A 95 -7.43 -10.79 -15.69
C PRO A 95 -8.65 -10.10 -16.30
N ILE A 96 -9.04 -8.97 -15.72
CA ILE A 96 -10.19 -8.16 -16.13
C ILE A 96 -9.72 -7.06 -17.07
N PHE A 97 -9.91 -7.25 -18.37
CA PHE A 97 -9.59 -6.27 -19.40
C PHE A 97 -10.84 -5.53 -19.85
N SER A 98 -10.87 -4.20 -19.64
CA SER A 98 -12.02 -3.35 -20.01
C SER A 98 -12.37 -3.37 -21.50
N ASN A 99 -11.41 -3.67 -22.36
CA ASN A 99 -11.61 -3.81 -23.80
C ASN A 99 -12.06 -5.21 -24.25
N LYS A 100 -12.17 -6.17 -23.32
CA LYS A 100 -12.60 -7.56 -23.59
C LYS A 100 -13.92 -7.90 -22.89
N ILE A 101 -14.22 -7.25 -21.78
CA ILE A 101 -15.42 -7.53 -20.98
C ILE A 101 -16.37 -6.35 -21.13
N LYS A 102 -17.58 -6.63 -21.64
CA LYS A 102 -18.63 -5.59 -21.77
C LYS A 102 -19.05 -5.11 -20.38
N PRO A 103 -18.98 -3.79 -20.08
CA PRO A 103 -19.47 -3.27 -18.81
C PRO A 103 -20.98 -3.54 -18.61
N SER A 104 -21.37 -3.72 -17.36
CA SER A 104 -22.78 -3.78 -16.98
C SER A 104 -23.44 -2.43 -17.25
N GLU A 105 -24.46 -2.39 -18.10
CA GLU A 105 -25.19 -1.14 -18.43
C GLU A 105 -25.85 -0.53 -17.19
N THR A 106 -26.38 -1.34 -16.29
CA THR A 106 -26.96 -0.86 -15.04
C THR A 106 -25.93 -0.19 -14.15
N MET A 107 -24.73 -0.80 -14.01
CA MET A 107 -23.66 -0.23 -13.23
C MET A 107 -23.10 1.06 -13.89
N THR A 108 -22.95 1.06 -15.20
CA THR A 108 -22.50 2.26 -15.95
C THR A 108 -23.43 3.43 -15.68
N ARG A 109 -24.76 3.25 -15.86
CA ARG A 109 -25.75 4.31 -15.58
C ARG A 109 -25.73 4.75 -14.10
N PHE A 110 -25.51 3.81 -13.19
CA PHE A 110 -25.42 4.16 -11.77
C PHE A 110 -24.18 5.03 -11.48
N ILE A 111 -23.03 4.67 -12.02
CA ILE A 111 -21.78 5.43 -11.89
C ILE A 111 -21.96 6.83 -12.49
N GLU A 112 -22.43 6.93 -13.73
CA GLU A 112 -22.70 8.20 -14.43
C GLU A 112 -23.61 9.11 -13.60
N LYS A 113 -24.71 8.57 -13.09
CA LYS A 113 -25.64 9.32 -12.23
C LYS A 113 -24.95 9.86 -10.96
N LYS A 114 -24.04 9.08 -10.36
CA LYS A 114 -23.34 9.46 -9.11
C LYS A 114 -22.20 10.44 -9.35
N THR A 115 -21.49 10.31 -10.47
CA THR A 115 -20.32 11.16 -10.79
C THR A 115 -20.71 12.48 -11.47
N LYS A 116 -21.85 12.52 -12.17
CA LYS A 116 -22.32 13.71 -12.91
C LYS A 116 -22.28 15.04 -12.13
N PRO A 117 -22.70 15.11 -10.84
CA PRO A 117 -22.62 16.35 -10.07
C PRO A 117 -21.18 16.85 -9.85
N PHE A 118 -20.19 15.99 -9.96
CA PHE A 118 -18.77 16.26 -9.70
C PHE A 118 -17.93 16.27 -10.97
N GLU A 119 -18.54 16.07 -12.14
CA GLU A 119 -17.83 15.85 -13.42
C GLU A 119 -16.87 16.99 -13.75
N SER A 120 -17.28 18.24 -13.56
CA SER A 120 -16.42 19.41 -13.81
C SER A 120 -15.18 19.39 -12.91
N ALA A 121 -15.36 19.15 -11.61
CA ALA A 121 -14.25 19.09 -10.65
C ALA A 121 -13.33 17.88 -10.90
N LEU A 122 -13.90 16.72 -11.20
CA LEU A 122 -13.13 15.50 -11.45
C LEU A 122 -12.28 15.58 -12.73
N ASN A 123 -12.79 16.24 -13.77
CA ASN A 123 -12.10 16.39 -15.06
C ASN A 123 -11.22 17.63 -15.15
N GLU A 124 -11.13 18.45 -14.10
CA GLU A 124 -10.22 19.60 -14.07
C GLU A 124 -8.78 19.13 -14.30
N VAL A 125 -8.15 19.61 -15.37
CA VAL A 125 -6.72 19.41 -15.64
C VAL A 125 -5.94 20.40 -14.79
N ILE A 126 -5.12 19.88 -13.89
CA ILE A 126 -4.35 20.68 -12.90
C ILE A 126 -2.86 20.72 -13.19
N GLY A 127 -2.37 19.84 -14.06
CA GLY A 127 -0.98 19.75 -14.45
C GLY A 127 -0.76 18.73 -15.55
N TYR A 128 0.50 18.49 -15.86
CA TYR A 128 0.95 17.52 -16.86
C TYR A 128 2.17 16.76 -16.32
N SER A 129 2.23 15.46 -16.58
CA SER A 129 3.40 14.64 -16.22
C SER A 129 4.11 14.14 -17.47
N ASN A 130 5.41 14.36 -17.56
CA ASN A 130 6.26 13.77 -18.59
C ASN A 130 6.86 12.41 -18.17
N HIS A 131 6.50 11.90 -16.99
CA HIS A 131 6.86 10.59 -16.46
C HIS A 131 5.63 9.77 -16.12
N GLU A 132 5.75 8.45 -16.07
CA GLU A 132 4.73 7.60 -15.49
C GLU A 132 4.61 7.86 -13.97
N LEU A 133 3.38 8.01 -13.49
CA LEU A 133 3.09 8.19 -12.07
C LEU A 133 2.39 6.95 -11.51
N TYR A 134 2.96 6.38 -10.45
CA TYR A 134 2.43 5.18 -9.77
C TYR A 134 2.75 5.19 -8.28
N ARG A 135 1.99 4.42 -7.49
CA ARG A 135 2.16 4.25 -6.03
C ARG A 135 2.43 2.80 -5.65
N ARG A 136 3.29 2.12 -6.38
CA ARG A 136 3.71 0.74 -6.10
C ARG A 136 5.22 0.71 -5.89
N GLY A 137 5.64 -0.19 -4.99
CA GLY A 137 7.03 -0.35 -4.61
C GLY A 137 7.22 -0.12 -3.11
N THR A 138 8.02 -0.99 -2.48
CA THR A 138 8.20 -1.00 -1.02
C THR A 138 8.78 0.31 -0.46
N PHE A 139 9.64 0.99 -1.23
CA PHE A 139 10.39 2.14 -0.73
C PHE A 139 10.00 3.47 -1.37
N THR A 140 9.52 3.46 -2.60
CA THR A 140 9.18 4.69 -3.33
C THR A 140 8.18 4.42 -4.45
N GLY A 141 7.47 5.45 -4.86
CA GLY A 141 6.63 5.49 -6.04
C GLY A 141 6.64 6.91 -6.62
N SER A 142 6.58 7.04 -7.94
CA SER A 142 6.66 8.36 -8.59
C SER A 142 5.49 9.28 -8.24
N PHE A 143 4.29 8.72 -7.96
CA PHE A 143 3.17 9.51 -7.48
C PHE A 143 3.38 9.98 -6.02
N ASP A 144 4.00 9.14 -5.19
CA ASP A 144 4.37 9.52 -3.82
C ASP A 144 5.37 10.67 -3.81
N ASN A 145 6.35 10.65 -4.74
CA ASN A 145 7.31 11.74 -4.89
C ASN A 145 6.62 13.07 -5.23
N LEU A 146 5.58 13.03 -6.09
CA LEU A 146 4.76 14.22 -6.37
C LEU A 146 4.08 14.73 -5.09
N LEU A 147 3.44 13.86 -4.31
CA LEU A 147 2.77 14.23 -3.06
C LEU A 147 3.76 14.84 -2.05
N CYS A 148 4.91 14.19 -1.85
CA CYS A 148 5.93 14.67 -0.93
C CYS A 148 6.53 16.03 -1.36
N LYS A 149 6.81 16.21 -2.65
CA LYS A 149 7.28 17.50 -3.19
C LYS A 149 6.22 18.59 -3.03
N SER A 150 4.96 18.26 -3.24
CA SER A 150 3.85 19.20 -3.02
C SER A 150 3.79 19.67 -1.57
N LEU A 151 3.91 18.73 -0.63
CA LEU A 151 3.96 19.04 0.80
C LEU A 151 5.12 19.98 1.15
N ASN A 152 6.35 19.66 0.74
CA ASN A 152 7.51 20.50 1.04
C ASN A 152 7.36 21.91 0.45
N SER A 153 6.94 22.01 -0.81
CA SER A 153 6.84 23.27 -1.53
C SER A 153 5.73 24.19 -0.99
N VAL A 154 4.53 23.64 -0.78
CA VAL A 154 3.35 24.45 -0.38
C VAL A 154 3.34 24.73 1.11
N MET A 155 3.88 23.82 1.92
CA MET A 155 3.87 23.97 3.38
C MET A 155 5.19 24.52 3.94
N ASP A 156 6.16 24.85 3.09
CA ASP A 156 7.48 25.38 3.49
C ASP A 156 8.12 24.52 4.59
N SER A 157 8.39 23.26 4.27
CA SER A 157 8.99 22.28 5.18
C SER A 157 10.29 21.70 4.64
N GLU A 158 11.21 21.35 5.56
CA GLU A 158 12.49 20.74 5.21
C GLU A 158 12.31 19.28 4.75
N ILE A 159 11.37 18.59 5.38
CA ILE A 159 11.11 17.16 5.17
C ILE A 159 9.60 16.95 5.06
N SER A 160 9.19 16.08 4.15
CA SER A 160 7.80 15.61 4.10
C SER A 160 7.71 14.11 4.31
N LEU A 161 6.59 13.70 4.90
CA LEU A 161 6.23 12.30 5.15
C LEU A 161 4.86 12.00 4.53
N SER A 162 4.81 10.94 3.73
CA SER A 162 3.56 10.41 3.16
C SER A 162 3.46 8.91 3.45
N PRO A 163 2.30 8.38 3.83
CA PRO A 163 2.17 6.95 4.09
C PRO A 163 2.42 6.13 2.82
N GLY A 164 3.02 4.96 2.97
CA GLY A 164 3.30 4.02 1.91
C GLY A 164 2.06 3.22 1.52
N PHE A 165 1.09 3.84 0.87
CA PHE A 165 -0.10 3.17 0.39
C PHE A 165 0.11 2.51 -0.97
N ARG A 166 -0.61 1.39 -1.25
CA ARG A 166 -0.47 0.58 -2.47
C ARG A 166 -1.71 0.63 -3.36
N TRP A 167 -2.49 1.68 -3.31
CA TRP A 167 -3.69 1.81 -4.13
C TRP A 167 -3.55 2.87 -5.21
N GLY A 168 -4.60 3.04 -5.97
CA GLY A 168 -4.68 3.96 -7.08
C GLY A 168 -4.27 3.33 -8.42
N THR A 169 -4.59 4.01 -9.47
CA THR A 169 -4.22 3.64 -10.84
C THR A 169 -2.97 4.38 -11.26
N SER A 170 -2.14 3.76 -12.10
CA SER A 170 -1.01 4.45 -12.72
C SER A 170 -1.50 5.46 -13.74
N LEU A 171 -0.81 6.60 -13.83
CA LEU A 171 -0.98 7.58 -14.88
C LEU A 171 0.16 7.40 -15.89
N PRO A 172 -0.14 7.18 -17.18
CA PRO A 172 0.90 6.99 -18.19
C PRO A 172 1.80 8.21 -18.35
N LYS A 173 3.00 7.99 -18.87
CA LYS A 173 3.91 9.06 -19.30
C LYS A 173 3.21 9.96 -20.33
N ASN A 174 3.51 11.25 -20.28
CA ASN A 174 2.99 12.27 -21.19
C ASN A 174 1.47 12.40 -21.12
N SER A 175 0.93 12.46 -19.90
CA SER A 175 -0.50 12.60 -19.64
C SER A 175 -0.82 13.86 -18.85
N ASP A 176 -2.01 14.40 -19.10
CA ASP A 176 -2.62 15.39 -18.21
C ASP A 176 -2.89 14.77 -16.85
N ILE A 177 -2.65 15.53 -15.79
CA ILE A 177 -3.02 15.19 -14.43
C ILE A 177 -4.34 15.86 -14.11
N LYS A 178 -5.38 15.08 -13.84
CA LYS A 178 -6.70 15.55 -13.46
C LYS A 178 -6.91 15.46 -11.95
N MET A 179 -7.87 16.22 -11.44
CA MET A 179 -8.27 16.11 -10.03
C MET A 179 -8.74 14.69 -9.67
N SER A 180 -9.40 13.98 -10.59
CA SER A 180 -9.77 12.57 -10.41
C SER A 180 -8.56 11.67 -10.15
N ASP A 181 -7.41 11.93 -10.78
CA ASP A 181 -6.18 11.16 -10.56
C ASP A 181 -5.64 11.39 -9.14
N ILE A 182 -5.67 12.65 -8.68
CA ILE A 182 -5.26 12.98 -7.32
C ILE A 182 -6.20 12.34 -6.28
N TYR A 183 -7.52 12.46 -6.46
CA TYR A 183 -8.48 11.80 -5.55
C TYR A 183 -8.31 10.28 -5.54
N ASN A 184 -8.07 9.65 -6.68
CA ASN A 184 -7.83 8.21 -6.76
C ASN A 184 -6.64 7.77 -5.89
N GLN A 185 -5.65 8.63 -5.69
CA GLN A 185 -4.45 8.37 -4.89
C GLN A 185 -4.59 8.80 -3.41
N THR A 186 -5.46 9.74 -3.10
CA THR A 186 -5.42 10.46 -1.82
C THR A 186 -6.74 10.50 -1.05
N ALA A 187 -7.86 10.09 -1.65
CA ALA A 187 -9.18 10.14 -1.00
C ALA A 187 -9.32 9.06 0.08
N ILE A 188 -9.01 9.42 1.31
CA ILE A 188 -9.18 8.62 2.52
C ILE A 188 -9.95 9.40 3.58
N THR A 189 -10.33 8.76 4.69
CA THR A 189 -11.15 9.36 5.74
C THR A 189 -10.42 10.41 6.59
N TYR A 190 -9.09 10.47 6.52
CA TYR A 190 -8.23 11.41 7.27
C TYR A 190 -7.17 12.03 6.35
N PRO A 191 -7.58 12.85 5.36
CA PRO A 191 -6.70 13.35 4.31
C PRO A 191 -5.93 14.60 4.71
N ASN A 192 -6.18 15.16 5.90
CA ASN A 192 -5.67 16.47 6.30
C ASN A 192 -4.17 16.44 6.51
N THR A 193 -3.55 17.54 6.12
CA THR A 193 -2.11 17.74 6.27
C THR A 193 -1.76 18.37 7.61
N TYR A 194 -0.52 18.19 8.00
CA TYR A 194 0.07 18.82 9.18
C TYR A 194 1.44 19.41 8.86
N ARG A 195 1.83 20.45 9.63
CA ARG A 195 3.18 21.02 9.67
C ARG A 195 3.58 21.16 11.12
N ARG A 196 4.69 20.55 11.49
CA ARG A 196 5.19 20.56 12.89
C ARG A 196 6.70 20.44 12.96
N GLU A 197 7.27 20.72 14.11
CA GLU A 197 8.68 20.46 14.40
C GLU A 197 8.85 19.09 15.06
N LEU A 198 9.78 18.29 14.54
CA LEU A 198 10.21 17.03 15.17
C LEU A 198 11.73 17.04 15.32
N ASN A 199 12.23 16.46 16.42
CA ASN A 199 13.67 16.24 16.55
C ASN A 199 14.12 15.03 15.72
N GLY A 200 15.43 14.98 15.41
CA GLY A 200 15.98 13.94 14.54
C GLY A 200 15.83 12.53 15.10
N SER A 201 15.86 12.35 16.43
CA SER A 201 15.65 11.05 17.05
C SER A 201 14.21 10.57 16.85
N THR A 202 13.21 11.46 16.98
CA THR A 202 11.81 11.11 16.69
C THR A 202 11.61 10.73 15.22
N LEU A 203 12.24 11.48 14.30
CA LEU A 203 12.17 11.17 12.87
C LEU A 203 12.76 9.78 12.57
N LYS A 204 13.93 9.46 13.16
CA LYS A 204 14.52 8.11 13.02
C LYS A 204 13.57 7.04 13.59
N ASN A 205 12.98 7.26 14.75
CA ASN A 205 12.09 6.29 15.38
C ASN A 205 10.84 6.03 14.53
N ILE A 206 10.27 7.04 13.87
CA ILE A 206 9.15 6.86 12.91
C ILE A 206 9.56 5.93 11.76
N LEU A 207 10.75 6.13 11.19
CA LEU A 207 11.24 5.28 10.11
C LEU A 207 11.51 3.84 10.58
N GLU A 208 12.07 3.66 11.77
CA GLU A 208 12.33 2.34 12.36
C GLU A 208 11.05 1.59 12.69
N ASP A 209 10.03 2.27 13.23
CA ASP A 209 8.73 1.69 13.55
C ASP A 209 8.02 1.21 12.28
N VAL A 210 7.97 2.04 11.24
CA VAL A 210 7.39 1.64 9.94
C VAL A 210 8.18 0.49 9.32
N ALA A 211 9.52 0.51 9.42
CA ALA A 211 10.36 -0.58 8.93
C ALA A 211 10.08 -1.89 9.69
N ASP A 212 9.82 -1.82 11.00
CA ASP A 212 9.48 -3.02 11.78
C ASP A 212 8.10 -3.59 11.39
N ASN A 213 7.13 -2.74 11.12
CA ASN A 213 5.82 -3.16 10.62
C ASN A 213 5.86 -3.93 9.29
N ILE A 214 6.96 -3.77 8.53
CA ILE A 214 7.14 -4.41 7.22
C ILE A 214 8.08 -5.61 7.30
N PHE A 215 9.21 -5.44 8.01
CA PHE A 215 10.34 -6.37 8.00
C PHE A 215 10.50 -7.17 9.30
N ASN A 216 9.52 -7.14 10.20
CA ASN A 216 9.56 -7.98 11.38
C ASN A 216 9.60 -9.46 10.96
N PRO A 217 10.50 -10.30 11.51
CA PRO A 217 10.58 -11.72 11.15
C PRO A 217 9.35 -12.52 11.59
N ASP A 218 8.58 -12.02 12.54
CA ASP A 218 7.28 -12.58 12.91
C ASP A 218 6.14 -11.93 12.12
N PRO A 219 5.48 -12.63 11.17
CA PRO A 219 4.35 -12.08 10.41
C PRO A 219 3.21 -11.53 11.27
N TYR A 220 2.99 -12.05 12.48
CA TYR A 220 1.96 -11.52 13.38
C TYR A 220 2.27 -10.14 13.95
N MET A 221 3.53 -9.71 13.85
CA MET A 221 3.96 -8.36 14.24
C MET A 221 4.00 -7.40 13.04
N GLN A 222 3.77 -7.90 11.82
CA GLN A 222 3.69 -7.07 10.63
C GLN A 222 2.28 -6.50 10.48
N GLN A 223 2.18 -5.19 10.39
CA GLN A 223 0.91 -4.51 10.07
C GLN A 223 0.70 -4.34 8.56
N GLY A 224 1.72 -4.66 7.76
CA GLY A 224 1.72 -4.50 6.31
C GLY A 224 1.93 -3.05 5.85
N GLY A 225 1.69 -2.81 4.58
CA GLY A 225 1.97 -1.51 3.95
C GLY A 225 3.36 -1.47 3.32
N ASP A 226 3.80 -0.27 2.98
CA ASP A 226 5.13 0.03 2.46
C ASP A 226 5.85 1.03 3.38
N MET A 227 7.15 1.26 3.15
CA MET A 227 7.89 2.29 3.87
C MET A 227 7.22 3.66 3.70
N VAL A 228 7.27 4.47 4.74
CA VAL A 228 6.88 5.88 4.64
C VAL A 228 7.68 6.55 3.54
N ARG A 229 7.00 7.30 2.70
CA ARG A 229 7.60 8.07 1.61
C ARG A 229 8.12 9.38 2.16
N THR A 230 9.27 9.80 1.67
CA THR A 230 9.93 11.01 2.14
C THR A 230 10.35 11.89 0.99
N ALA A 231 10.35 13.21 1.17
CA ALA A 231 11.16 14.14 0.39
C ALA A 231 11.92 15.06 1.34
N GLY A 232 13.08 15.55 0.92
CA GLY A 232 14.00 16.29 1.76
C GLY A 232 14.89 15.43 2.66
N LEU A 233 14.74 14.10 2.61
CA LEU A 233 15.40 13.15 3.49
C LEU A 233 16.02 11.98 2.72
N LEU A 234 17.28 11.69 3.01
CA LEU A 234 18.03 10.55 2.50
C LEU A 234 18.43 9.63 3.65
N TYR A 235 18.38 8.33 3.45
CA TYR A 235 18.81 7.35 4.45
C TYR A 235 19.19 6.01 3.83
N ASP A 236 19.94 5.22 4.60
CA ASP A 236 20.18 3.82 4.29
C ASP A 236 19.25 2.95 5.13
N ILE A 237 18.80 1.82 4.56
CA ILE A 237 18.01 0.83 5.26
C ILE A 237 18.60 -0.57 5.09
N THR A 238 18.70 -1.31 6.20
CA THR A 238 19.06 -2.73 6.21
C THR A 238 17.87 -3.52 6.76
N PRO A 239 16.99 -4.03 5.91
CA PRO A 239 15.73 -4.69 6.32
C PRO A 239 15.90 -5.84 7.30
N SER A 240 16.96 -6.66 7.14
CA SER A 240 17.28 -7.83 7.96
C SER A 240 17.76 -7.50 9.38
N ASN A 241 18.10 -6.24 9.66
CA ASN A 241 18.50 -5.84 11.01
C ASN A 241 17.30 -5.82 11.98
N ILE A 242 17.60 -5.84 13.29
CA ILE A 242 16.60 -5.66 14.34
C ILE A 242 16.10 -4.20 14.37
N ILE A 243 14.91 -3.99 14.91
CA ILE A 243 14.33 -2.66 15.12
C ILE A 243 15.32 -1.73 15.85
N GLY A 244 15.37 -0.47 15.44
CA GLY A 244 16.29 0.55 15.96
C GLY A 244 17.67 0.57 15.27
N LYS A 245 17.99 -0.47 14.47
CA LYS A 245 19.24 -0.59 13.71
C LYS A 245 19.05 -0.75 12.21
N ARG A 246 17.80 -0.66 11.71
CA ARG A 246 17.53 -0.76 10.28
C ARG A 246 17.88 0.53 9.56
N ILE A 247 17.65 1.69 10.18
CA ILE A 247 17.84 3.00 9.55
C ILE A 247 19.19 3.60 9.97
N SER A 248 20.00 3.96 8.97
CA SER A 248 21.33 4.57 9.15
C SER A 248 21.58 5.69 8.15
N ASN A 249 22.64 6.44 8.31
CA ASN A 249 23.07 7.53 7.43
C ASN A 249 21.97 8.55 7.11
N LEU A 250 21.15 8.89 8.09
CA LEU A 250 20.04 9.80 7.93
C LEU A 250 20.54 11.22 7.66
N LYS A 251 20.17 11.81 6.52
CA LYS A 251 20.64 13.12 6.03
C LYS A 251 19.51 13.91 5.39
N LEU A 252 19.60 15.23 5.44
CA LEU A 252 18.84 16.08 4.54
C LEU A 252 19.31 15.92 3.10
N SER A 253 18.49 16.29 2.12
CA SER A 253 18.85 16.24 0.69
C SER A 253 20.07 17.12 0.33
N ASN A 254 20.41 18.11 1.17
CA ASN A 254 21.63 18.90 1.02
C ASN A 254 22.91 18.19 1.54
N GLY A 255 22.79 16.96 2.05
CA GLY A 255 23.90 16.14 2.54
C GLY A 255 24.23 16.29 4.03
N ASN A 256 23.61 17.23 4.75
CA ASN A 256 23.84 17.42 6.18
C ASN A 256 23.20 16.28 6.97
N PHE A 257 23.93 15.70 7.91
CA PHE A 257 23.40 14.66 8.80
C PHE A 257 22.28 15.19 9.70
N ILE A 258 21.28 14.35 9.91
CA ILE A 258 20.23 14.60 10.90
C ILE A 258 20.81 14.44 12.31
N GLU A 259 20.75 15.51 13.08
CA GLU A 259 21.20 15.54 14.49
C GLU A 259 20.04 15.10 15.41
N PRO A 260 20.25 14.16 16.34
CA PRO A 260 19.16 13.60 17.16
C PRO A 260 18.33 14.63 17.94
N ASN A 261 18.96 15.67 18.46
CA ASN A 261 18.32 16.68 19.32
C ASN A 261 17.89 17.94 18.57
N LYS A 262 18.29 18.10 17.32
CA LYS A 262 17.92 19.25 16.50
C LYS A 262 16.49 19.08 15.98
N LYS A 263 15.75 20.18 15.96
CA LYS A 263 14.39 20.22 15.39
C LYS A 263 14.45 20.53 13.90
N TYR A 264 13.57 19.87 13.17
CA TYR A 264 13.36 20.00 11.73
C TYR A 264 11.89 20.27 11.46
N VAL A 265 11.59 21.11 10.49
CA VAL A 265 10.21 21.39 10.08
C VAL A 265 9.73 20.28 9.17
N ILE A 266 8.74 19.54 9.63
CA ILE A 266 8.16 18.37 8.93
C ILE A 266 6.74 18.70 8.49
N SER A 267 6.41 18.35 7.25
CA SER A 267 5.04 18.28 6.77
C SER A 267 4.63 16.83 6.50
N GLY A 268 3.34 16.56 6.53
CA GLY A 268 2.82 15.24 6.22
C GLY A 268 1.30 15.23 6.16
N TRP A 269 0.73 14.05 5.96
CA TRP A 269 -0.72 13.83 5.89
C TRP A 269 -1.10 12.42 6.36
N ALA A 270 -2.39 12.14 6.45
CA ALA A 270 -2.93 10.84 6.84
C ALA A 270 -2.53 10.39 8.26
N SER A 271 -2.51 11.32 9.21
CA SER A 271 -2.29 11.00 10.62
C SER A 271 -3.51 10.31 11.21
N VAL A 272 -3.34 9.08 11.73
CA VAL A 272 -4.41 8.31 12.38
C VAL A 272 -4.53 8.61 13.87
N ASN A 273 -3.48 9.17 14.48
CA ASN A 273 -3.38 9.36 15.94
C ASN A 273 -3.81 10.74 16.39
N GLN A 274 -3.97 11.69 15.48
CA GLN A 274 -4.34 13.06 15.76
C GLN A 274 -5.29 13.58 14.69
N ILE A 275 -6.30 14.36 15.11
CA ILE A 275 -7.16 15.06 14.16
C ILE A 275 -6.38 16.27 13.66
N GLU A 276 -5.94 16.21 12.42
CA GLU A 276 -5.25 17.29 11.75
C GLU A 276 -6.25 18.26 11.11
N THR A 277 -5.90 19.54 11.14
CA THR A 277 -6.78 20.64 10.67
C THR A 277 -6.26 21.35 9.42
N GLY A 278 -5.15 20.90 8.87
CA GLY A 278 -4.61 21.44 7.63
C GLY A 278 -5.52 21.15 6.42
N LYS A 279 -5.25 21.80 5.30
CA LYS A 279 -5.94 21.51 4.03
C LYS A 279 -5.76 20.01 3.68
N PRO A 280 -6.75 19.37 3.04
CA PRO A 280 -6.56 18.02 2.52
C PRO A 280 -5.38 17.94 1.54
N ILE A 281 -4.68 16.82 1.52
CA ILE A 281 -3.49 16.61 0.66
C ILE A 281 -3.77 16.87 -0.83
N TRP A 282 -4.97 16.57 -1.31
CA TRP A 282 -5.35 16.85 -2.71
C TRP A 282 -5.39 18.34 -3.04
N GLU A 283 -5.73 19.23 -2.10
CA GLU A 283 -5.68 20.68 -2.31
C GLU A 283 -4.24 21.18 -2.33
N ILE A 284 -3.36 20.66 -1.47
CA ILE A 284 -1.93 20.94 -1.47
C ILE A 284 -1.29 20.52 -2.80
N THR A 285 -1.64 19.34 -3.29
CA THR A 285 -1.11 18.82 -4.56
C THR A 285 -1.63 19.63 -5.75
N ARG A 286 -2.91 20.01 -5.73
CA ARG A 286 -3.51 20.91 -6.74
C ARG A 286 -2.79 22.25 -6.78
N GLU A 287 -2.60 22.90 -5.63
CA GLU A 287 -1.89 24.18 -5.50
C GLU A 287 -0.46 24.08 -6.06
N TYR A 288 0.27 23.03 -5.73
CA TYR A 288 1.60 22.77 -6.25
C TYR A 288 1.61 22.66 -7.79
N LEU A 289 0.71 21.85 -8.35
CA LEU A 289 0.65 21.61 -9.79
C LEU A 289 0.16 22.83 -10.57
N GLN A 290 -0.75 23.64 -10.03
CA GLN A 290 -1.16 24.90 -10.64
C GLN A 290 0.00 25.90 -10.76
N ASN A 291 0.92 25.90 -9.81
CA ASN A 291 2.12 26.73 -9.83
C ASN A 291 3.24 26.15 -10.71
N ASN A 292 3.32 24.82 -10.80
CA ASN A 292 4.41 24.11 -11.49
C ASN A 292 3.95 23.30 -12.71
N LYS A 293 2.93 23.67 -13.36
CA LYS A 293 2.22 23.08 -14.53
C LYS A 293 2.72 21.75 -15.10
N ILE A 294 4.04 21.52 -15.12
CA ILE A 294 4.70 20.30 -15.60
C ILE A 294 5.45 19.66 -14.43
N TYR A 295 5.08 18.44 -14.11
CA TYR A 295 5.79 17.63 -13.14
C TYR A 295 6.85 16.77 -13.84
N SER A 296 8.09 16.93 -13.40
CA SER A 296 9.23 16.09 -13.79
C SER A 296 9.74 15.37 -12.55
N SER A 297 9.66 14.06 -12.54
CA SER A 297 10.23 13.25 -11.46
C SER A 297 11.76 13.32 -11.51
N GLN A 298 12.37 13.65 -10.37
CA GLN A 298 13.79 13.40 -10.16
C GLN A 298 13.87 12.30 -9.09
N ASP A 299 14.24 11.10 -9.52
CA ASP A 299 14.27 9.88 -8.70
C ASP A 299 15.40 9.85 -7.63
N ASN A 300 15.90 11.01 -7.20
CA ASN A 300 17.14 11.12 -6.41
C ASN A 300 16.96 10.90 -4.90
N GLU A 301 15.74 10.67 -4.41
CA GLU A 301 15.46 10.57 -2.97
C GLU A 301 14.97 9.17 -2.55
N LYS A 302 15.52 8.13 -3.19
CA LYS A 302 15.27 6.73 -2.77
C LYS A 302 16.19 6.36 -1.61
N PRO A 303 15.71 5.63 -0.59
CA PRO A 303 16.60 5.04 0.40
C PRO A 303 17.56 4.05 -0.25
N ARG A 304 18.79 4.01 0.22
CA ARG A 304 19.77 3.00 -0.20
C ARG A 304 19.56 1.73 0.61
N ILE A 305 19.29 0.62 -0.07
CA ILE A 305 19.05 -0.68 0.55
C ILE A 305 20.39 -1.39 0.72
N LEU A 306 20.64 -1.90 1.93
CA LEU A 306 21.87 -2.59 2.29
C LEU A 306 21.59 -4.04 2.70
N GLY A 307 22.49 -4.96 2.34
CA GLY A 307 22.45 -6.36 2.81
C GLY A 307 21.45 -7.28 2.12
N GLU A 308 20.80 -6.84 1.05
CA GLU A 308 19.70 -7.57 0.36
C GLU A 308 20.02 -7.84 -1.13
N SER A 309 21.27 -8.30 -1.42
CA SER A 309 21.74 -8.45 -2.81
C SER A 309 20.94 -9.44 -3.67
N ASP A 310 20.25 -10.41 -3.04
CA ASP A 310 19.57 -11.48 -3.75
C ASP A 310 18.03 -11.37 -3.72
N ASN A 311 17.48 -10.30 -3.13
CA ASN A 311 16.04 -10.10 -3.05
C ASN A 311 15.55 -9.20 -4.19
N LEU A 312 14.86 -9.78 -5.18
CA LEU A 312 14.30 -9.06 -6.33
C LEU A 312 13.31 -7.94 -5.93
N GLY A 313 12.65 -8.05 -4.79
CA GLY A 313 11.74 -7.01 -4.27
C GLY A 313 12.46 -5.78 -3.72
N THR A 314 13.76 -5.85 -3.49
CA THR A 314 14.59 -4.76 -2.97
C THR A 314 15.53 -4.19 -4.03
N THR A 315 15.75 -4.89 -5.15
CA THR A 315 16.53 -4.37 -6.28
C THR A 315 15.76 -3.23 -6.95
N SER A 316 16.42 -2.09 -7.12
CA SER A 316 15.89 -0.98 -7.92
C SER A 316 15.77 -1.42 -9.38
N THR A 317 14.59 -1.52 -9.90
CA THR A 317 14.34 -1.55 -11.35
C THR A 317 14.48 -0.16 -11.92
#